data_5a3bb5d8ed4f46ee144d0d41816438fa
#
_entry.id   5a3bb5d8ed4f46ee144d0d41816438fa
#
_cell.length_a   1.000
_cell.length_b   1.000
_cell.length_c   1.000
_cell.angle_alpha   90.00
_cell.angle_beta   90.00
_cell.angle_gamma   90.00
#
_symmetry.space_group_name_H-M   'P 1'
#
loop_
_entity.id
_entity.type
_entity.pdbx_description
1 polymer ?
#
loop_
_entity_poly.entity_id
_entity_poly.type
_entity_poly.pdbx_seq_one_letter_code
_entity_poly.pdbx_strand_id
1 'polypeptide(L)'
;SSMITYISKSNNIDQQNLTKPGTSEGKTVLLIYNIQTLGWTTSAEINPFKNFHMHALFTYQKPVYKNYNASVTFNDGQTMGVNANNMIVKEIPQVLIELDPKYDITKNLNAWLSFRYFGKTYANLQEALYFNGHWETFGGINWNVNKKLSLGVSVINILNEKGAKGTINGSELITKEEAGKYAGKYMSGSYLRPFTIEFSAGIKF
;
A
#
# COMPACT_ATOMS: atom_id res chain seq x y z
N SER A 1 8.44 21.65 1.13
CA SER A 1 7.11 21.97 1.71
C SER A 1 6.82 21.04 2.87
N SER A 2 5.95 21.48 3.81
CA SER A 2 5.47 20.66 4.91
C SER A 2 4.01 21.00 5.18
N MET A 3 3.17 19.98 5.39
CA MET A 3 1.72 20.14 5.54
C MET A 3 1.19 19.16 6.56
N ILE A 4 0.32 19.66 7.44
CA ILE A 4 -0.53 18.84 8.31
C ILE A 4 -1.92 18.78 7.69
N THR A 5 -2.50 17.59 7.62
CA THR A 5 -3.79 17.36 6.97
C THR A 5 -4.72 16.62 7.92
N TYR A 6 -5.96 17.09 8.00
CA TYR A 6 -7.05 16.34 8.61
C TYR A 6 -8.13 16.09 7.55
N ILE A 7 -8.47 14.81 7.37
CA ILE A 7 -9.50 14.37 6.42
C ILE A 7 -10.58 13.62 7.19
N SER A 8 -11.84 13.97 6.97
CA SER A 8 -12.99 13.22 7.47
C SER A 8 -13.88 12.83 6.30
N LYS A 9 -14.04 11.52 6.09
CA LYS A 9 -15.00 10.96 5.14
C LYS A 9 -16.15 10.36 5.91
N SER A 10 -17.36 10.83 5.67
CA SER A 10 -18.58 10.37 6.34
C SER A 10 -19.45 9.54 5.41
N ASN A 11 -20.23 8.61 6.00
CA ASN A 11 -21.23 7.81 5.29
C ASN A 11 -20.64 6.99 4.14
N ASN A 12 -19.44 6.41 4.34
CA ASN A 12 -18.94 5.41 3.41
C ASN A 12 -19.85 4.18 3.48
N ILE A 13 -20.27 3.69 2.33
CA ILE A 13 -21.11 2.50 2.20
C ILE A 13 -20.27 1.38 1.60
N ASP A 14 -20.23 0.24 2.25
CA ASP A 14 -19.47 -0.92 1.78
C ASP A 14 -20.20 -2.22 2.11
N GLN A 15 -19.92 -3.26 1.33
CA GLN A 15 -20.34 -4.63 1.59
C GLN A 15 -19.16 -5.43 2.11
N GLN A 16 -19.25 -5.87 3.36
CA GLN A 16 -18.19 -6.66 3.98
C GLN A 16 -18.66 -8.11 4.13
N ASN A 17 -17.86 -9.05 3.63
CA ASN A 17 -18.07 -10.47 3.89
C ASN A 17 -17.36 -10.85 5.19
N LEU A 18 -18.16 -11.26 6.18
CA LEU A 18 -17.69 -11.76 7.47
C LEU A 18 -17.69 -13.28 7.45
N THR A 19 -16.52 -13.89 7.44
CA THR A 19 -16.35 -15.34 7.41
C THR A 19 -16.13 -15.87 8.83
N LYS A 20 -16.84 -16.93 9.19
CA LYS A 20 -16.66 -17.61 10.48
C LYS A 20 -15.26 -18.22 10.55
N PRO A 21 -14.44 -17.86 11.56
CA PRO A 21 -13.07 -18.34 11.69
C PRO A 21 -13.00 -19.88 11.66
N GLY A 22 -12.07 -20.42 10.84
CA GLY A 22 -11.87 -21.86 10.68
C GLY A 22 -12.88 -22.58 9.77
N THR A 23 -13.79 -21.85 9.12
CA THR A 23 -14.78 -22.40 8.18
C THR A 23 -14.79 -21.63 6.86
N SER A 24 -15.57 -22.10 5.89
CA SER A 24 -15.85 -21.36 4.64
C SER A 24 -17.20 -20.62 4.70
N GLU A 25 -17.91 -20.64 5.83
CA GLU A 25 -19.18 -19.96 5.96
C GLU A 25 -19.00 -18.45 6.06
N GLY A 26 -19.48 -17.72 5.06
CA GLY A 26 -19.43 -16.25 4.99
C GLY A 26 -20.84 -15.66 4.94
N LYS A 27 -21.01 -14.52 5.57
CA LYS A 27 -22.24 -13.70 5.52
C LYS A 27 -21.86 -12.27 5.11
N THR A 28 -22.57 -11.73 4.16
CA THR A 28 -22.36 -10.35 3.70
C THR A 28 -23.22 -9.38 4.51
N VAL A 29 -22.61 -8.30 4.99
CA VAL A 29 -23.29 -7.21 5.68
C VAL A 29 -23.07 -5.92 4.92
N LEU A 30 -24.11 -5.08 4.88
CA LEU A 30 -24.00 -3.70 4.42
C LEU A 30 -23.61 -2.82 5.60
N LEU A 31 -22.59 -2.00 5.42
CA LEU A 31 -22.02 -1.14 6.44
C LEU A 31 -22.08 0.32 6.02
N ILE A 32 -22.38 1.17 6.98
CA ILE A 32 -22.21 2.63 6.85
C ILE A 32 -21.25 3.05 7.95
N TYR A 33 -20.13 3.62 7.57
CA TYR A 33 -19.07 4.01 8.49
C TYR A 33 -18.35 5.28 8.05
N ASN A 34 -17.52 5.83 8.93
CA ASN A 34 -16.72 7.00 8.64
C ASN A 34 -15.23 6.66 8.73
N ILE A 35 -14.41 7.49 8.10
CA ILE A 35 -12.95 7.43 8.21
C ILE A 35 -12.45 8.82 8.61
N GLN A 36 -11.57 8.87 9.61
CA GLN A 36 -10.85 10.08 9.99
C GLN A 36 -9.35 9.83 9.85
N THR A 37 -8.66 10.74 9.19
CA THR A 37 -7.21 10.66 8.98
C THR A 37 -6.57 11.95 9.45
N LEU A 38 -5.62 11.82 10.37
CA LEU A 38 -4.66 12.88 10.69
C LEU A 38 -3.34 12.50 10.02
N GLY A 39 -2.76 13.42 9.27
CA GLY A 39 -1.52 13.18 8.54
C GLY A 39 -0.57 14.37 8.57
N TRP A 40 0.70 14.06 8.40
CA TRP A 40 1.77 15.01 8.15
C TRP A 40 2.57 14.55 6.94
N THR A 41 2.71 15.44 5.96
CA THR A 41 3.50 15.18 4.77
C THR A 41 4.54 16.30 4.62
N THR A 42 5.75 15.91 4.32
CA THR A 42 6.82 16.84 3.96
C THR A 42 7.50 16.38 2.69
N SER A 43 7.85 17.33 1.83
CA SER A 43 8.58 17.06 0.58
C SER A 43 9.69 18.06 0.37
N ALA A 44 10.76 17.62 -0.29
CA ALA A 44 11.89 18.43 -0.66
C ALA A 44 12.36 18.11 -2.09
N GLU A 45 12.72 19.18 -2.82
CA GLU A 45 13.49 19.08 -4.06
C GLU A 45 14.94 19.43 -3.72
N ILE A 46 15.87 18.55 -4.07
CA ILE A 46 17.27 18.63 -3.69
C ILE A 46 18.13 18.58 -4.96
N ASN A 47 18.89 19.62 -5.21
CA ASN A 47 19.78 19.76 -6.38
C ASN A 47 21.20 20.10 -5.89
N PRO A 48 21.94 19.16 -5.27
CA PRO A 48 23.20 19.45 -4.58
C PRO A 48 24.34 19.79 -5.54
N PHE A 49 24.24 19.35 -6.79
CA PHE A 49 25.22 19.64 -7.85
C PHE A 49 24.54 19.62 -9.22
N LYS A 50 25.26 20.07 -10.24
CA LYS A 50 24.76 20.18 -11.61
C LYS A 50 24.28 18.84 -12.14
N ASN A 51 23.15 18.85 -12.85
CA ASN A 51 22.52 17.70 -13.50
C ASN A 51 21.97 16.62 -12.54
N PHE A 52 22.06 16.80 -11.23
CA PHE A 52 21.44 15.90 -10.25
C PHE A 52 20.18 16.54 -9.68
N HIS A 53 19.11 15.78 -9.67
CA HIS A 53 17.81 16.15 -9.11
C HIS A 53 17.32 15.03 -8.21
N MET A 54 16.80 15.34 -7.05
CA MET A 54 16.21 14.38 -6.17
C MET A 54 14.92 14.96 -5.57
N HIS A 55 13.81 14.26 -5.78
CA HIS A 55 12.60 14.47 -5.01
C HIS A 55 12.62 13.55 -3.79
N ALA A 56 12.29 14.08 -2.62
CA ALA A 56 12.14 13.33 -1.39
C ALA A 56 10.77 13.65 -0.78
N LEU A 57 10.03 12.62 -0.37
CA LEU A 57 8.75 12.75 0.30
C LEU A 57 8.69 11.82 1.50
N PHE A 58 8.18 12.34 2.60
CA PHE A 58 7.85 11.60 3.80
C PHE A 58 6.39 11.89 4.17
N THR A 59 5.61 10.85 4.44
CA THR A 59 4.25 10.95 4.96
C THR A 59 4.09 10.06 6.18
N TYR A 60 3.58 10.64 7.25
CA TYR A 60 3.02 9.92 8.38
C TYR A 60 1.52 10.20 8.43
N GLN A 61 0.70 9.14 8.53
CA GLN A 61 -0.75 9.28 8.60
C GLN A 61 -1.35 8.24 9.55
N LYS A 62 -2.45 8.63 10.19
CA LYS A 62 -3.22 7.76 11.07
C LYS A 62 -4.68 7.72 10.61
N PRO A 63 -5.01 6.90 9.61
CA PRO A 63 -6.39 6.69 9.18
C PRO A 63 -7.09 5.72 10.15
N VAL A 64 -8.22 6.11 10.71
CA VAL A 64 -9.00 5.30 11.65
C VAL A 64 -10.46 5.19 11.22
N TYR A 65 -11.02 4.01 11.44
CA TYR A 65 -12.46 3.81 11.30
C TYR A 65 -13.23 4.51 12.42
N LYS A 66 -14.42 5.00 12.09
CA LYS A 66 -15.40 5.56 13.04
C LYS A 66 -16.78 5.00 12.71
N ASN A 67 -17.55 4.70 13.75
CA ASN A 67 -18.89 4.10 13.64
C ASN A 67 -18.90 2.78 12.86
N TYR A 68 -17.81 2.01 12.94
CA TYR A 68 -17.68 0.74 12.25
C TYR A 68 -18.04 -0.42 13.18
N ASN A 69 -19.31 -0.86 13.10
CA ASN A 69 -19.80 -2.01 13.84
C ASN A 69 -20.57 -2.93 12.89
N ALA A 70 -20.23 -4.22 12.90
CA ALA A 70 -20.90 -5.23 12.13
C ALA A 70 -21.13 -6.49 12.98
N SER A 71 -22.23 -7.18 12.78
CA SER A 71 -22.47 -8.50 13.35
C SER A 71 -23.29 -9.35 12.40
N VAL A 72 -23.07 -10.66 12.46
CA VAL A 72 -23.80 -11.68 11.68
C VAL A 72 -24.11 -12.88 12.55
N THR A 73 -25.22 -13.54 12.28
CA THR A 73 -25.55 -14.82 12.87
C THR A 73 -25.33 -15.93 11.85
N PHE A 74 -24.49 -16.88 12.19
CA PHE A 74 -24.15 -18.03 11.37
C PHE A 74 -25.23 -19.15 11.45
N ASN A 75 -25.12 -20.15 10.58
CA ASN A 75 -26.14 -21.20 10.46
C ASN A 75 -26.29 -22.07 11.71
N ASP A 76 -25.26 -22.15 12.55
CA ASP A 76 -25.28 -22.81 13.85
C ASP A 76 -25.89 -21.96 14.98
N GLY A 77 -26.42 -20.77 14.65
CA GLY A 77 -26.99 -19.82 15.62
C GLY A 77 -25.97 -18.96 16.35
N GLN A 78 -24.64 -19.14 16.13
CA GLN A 78 -23.63 -18.31 16.75
C GLN A 78 -23.63 -16.93 16.13
N THR A 79 -23.71 -15.87 16.94
CA THR A 79 -23.55 -14.49 16.49
C THR A 79 -22.12 -14.02 16.76
N MET A 80 -21.47 -13.52 15.72
CA MET A 80 -20.13 -12.93 15.80
C MET A 80 -20.15 -11.54 15.17
N GLY A 81 -19.27 -10.68 15.64
CA GLY A 81 -19.20 -9.32 15.12
C GLY A 81 -17.81 -8.71 15.22
N VAL A 82 -17.65 -7.58 14.56
CA VAL A 82 -16.45 -6.76 14.60
C VAL A 82 -16.83 -5.33 14.98
N ASN A 83 -16.10 -4.80 15.95
CA ASN A 83 -16.09 -3.38 16.27
C ASN A 83 -14.71 -2.81 15.89
N ALA A 84 -14.65 -2.16 14.74
CA ALA A 84 -13.41 -1.56 14.25
C ALA A 84 -13.28 -0.06 14.60
N ASN A 85 -14.09 0.46 15.54
CA ASN A 85 -13.98 1.86 15.97
C ASN A 85 -12.57 2.16 16.49
N ASN A 86 -11.97 3.23 15.95
CA ASN A 86 -10.61 3.68 16.24
C ASN A 86 -9.49 2.71 15.81
N MET A 87 -9.81 1.60 15.16
CA MET A 87 -8.82 0.74 14.50
C MET A 87 -8.28 1.43 13.25
N ILE A 88 -7.02 1.13 12.93
CA ILE A 88 -6.38 1.64 11.71
C ILE A 88 -7.07 1.05 10.49
N VAL A 89 -7.31 1.88 9.49
CA VAL A 89 -7.89 1.42 8.22
C VAL A 89 -6.95 0.42 7.57
N LYS A 90 -7.49 -0.76 7.23
CA LYS A 90 -6.73 -1.84 6.61
C LYS A 90 -6.13 -1.42 5.28
N GLU A 91 -5.01 -2.02 4.88
CA GLU A 91 -4.25 -1.79 3.64
C GLU A 91 -3.62 -0.40 3.50
N ILE A 92 -3.87 0.52 4.43
CA ILE A 92 -3.27 1.86 4.37
C ILE A 92 -2.04 1.92 5.28
N PRO A 93 -0.84 2.10 4.73
CA PRO A 93 0.36 2.26 5.53
C PRO A 93 0.34 3.60 6.28
N GLN A 94 0.83 3.58 7.52
CA GLN A 94 0.95 4.81 8.32
C GLN A 94 2.19 5.63 7.95
N VAL A 95 3.20 5.00 7.38
CA VAL A 95 4.46 5.63 6.96
C VAL A 95 4.68 5.37 5.48
N LEU A 96 4.97 6.42 4.75
CA LEU A 96 5.39 6.40 3.36
C LEU A 96 6.66 7.22 3.21
N ILE A 97 7.65 6.69 2.48
CA ILE A 97 8.87 7.42 2.11
C ILE A 97 9.05 7.25 0.61
N GLU A 98 9.32 8.34 -0.09
CA GLU A 98 9.72 8.30 -1.50
C GLU A 98 11.03 9.06 -1.68
N LEU A 99 11.94 8.47 -2.44
CA LEU A 99 13.22 9.08 -2.83
C LEU A 99 13.41 8.81 -4.32
N ASP A 100 13.40 9.86 -5.12
CA ASP A 100 13.48 9.78 -6.58
C ASP A 100 14.71 10.54 -7.10
N PRO A 101 15.94 9.99 -6.97
CA PRO A 101 17.13 10.58 -7.56
C PRO A 101 17.13 10.39 -9.08
N LYS A 102 17.49 11.45 -9.78
CA LYS A 102 17.70 11.50 -11.24
C LYS A 102 19.01 12.20 -11.56
N TYR A 103 19.75 11.68 -12.53
CA TYR A 103 20.97 12.28 -13.04
C TYR A 103 20.93 12.43 -14.56
N ASP A 104 21.07 13.66 -15.04
CA ASP A 104 21.18 13.96 -16.46
C ASP A 104 22.63 13.79 -16.93
N ILE A 105 22.97 12.59 -17.46
CA ILE A 105 24.31 12.22 -17.93
C ILE A 105 24.71 13.12 -19.09
N THR A 106 23.75 13.33 -20.01
CA THR A 106 23.87 14.30 -21.11
C THR A 106 22.52 15.00 -21.31
N LYS A 107 22.43 15.94 -22.25
CA LYS A 107 21.16 16.58 -22.61
C LYS A 107 20.09 15.59 -23.13
N ASN A 108 20.53 14.43 -23.61
CA ASN A 108 19.66 13.44 -24.25
C ASN A 108 19.62 12.11 -23.49
N LEU A 109 20.42 11.94 -22.46
CA LEU A 109 20.56 10.68 -21.71
C LEU A 109 20.44 10.97 -20.22
N ASN A 110 19.50 10.31 -19.54
CA ASN A 110 19.38 10.38 -18.09
C ASN A 110 19.22 9.00 -17.47
N ALA A 111 19.65 8.88 -16.23
CA ALA A 111 19.42 7.75 -15.35
C ALA A 111 18.57 8.20 -14.17
N TRP A 112 17.70 7.35 -13.70
CA TRP A 112 16.83 7.63 -12.58
C TRP A 112 16.63 6.38 -11.70
N LEU A 113 16.37 6.61 -10.42
CA LEU A 113 15.93 5.59 -9.46
C LEU A 113 14.70 6.10 -8.73
N SER A 114 13.90 5.19 -8.19
CA SER A 114 12.79 5.49 -7.32
C SER A 114 12.75 4.44 -6.22
N PHE A 115 12.81 4.89 -4.98
CA PHE A 115 12.70 4.06 -3.79
C PHE A 115 11.44 4.47 -3.04
N ARG A 116 10.51 3.54 -2.86
CA ARG A 116 9.25 3.77 -2.16
C ARG A 116 9.13 2.78 -1.00
N TYR A 117 9.17 3.28 0.21
CA TYR A 117 8.91 2.50 1.41
C TYR A 117 7.45 2.63 1.82
N PHE A 118 6.79 1.52 1.96
CA PHE A 118 5.47 1.39 2.55
C PHE A 118 5.61 0.75 3.92
N GLY A 119 5.17 1.44 4.97
CA GLY A 119 5.16 0.90 6.33
C GLY A 119 4.21 -0.29 6.48
N LYS A 120 4.20 -0.88 7.67
CA LYS A 120 3.29 -1.97 8.02
C LYS A 120 1.84 -1.61 7.69
N THR A 121 1.08 -2.58 7.12
CA THR A 121 -0.36 -2.48 6.86
C THR A 121 -1.11 -3.59 7.56
N TYR A 122 -2.27 -3.29 8.13
CA TYR A 122 -3.15 -4.32 8.65
C TYR A 122 -3.95 -4.98 7.54
N ALA A 123 -4.07 -6.31 7.61
CA ALA A 123 -4.74 -7.12 6.62
C ALA A 123 -6.20 -7.43 6.99
N ASN A 124 -6.60 -7.16 8.24
CA ASN A 124 -7.97 -7.36 8.71
C ASN A 124 -8.45 -6.24 9.65
N LEU A 125 -9.74 -6.19 9.91
CA LEU A 125 -10.39 -5.13 10.70
C LEU A 125 -10.04 -5.17 12.19
N GLN A 126 -9.59 -6.30 12.72
CA GLN A 126 -9.24 -6.49 14.13
C GLN A 126 -7.77 -6.12 14.45
N GLU A 127 -6.99 -5.63 13.46
CA GLU A 127 -5.54 -5.41 13.58
C GLU A 127 -4.76 -6.66 14.06
N ALA A 128 -5.34 -7.85 13.87
CA ALA A 128 -4.78 -9.12 14.29
C ALA A 128 -3.75 -9.67 13.30
N LEU A 129 -3.96 -9.41 12.02
CA LEU A 129 -3.11 -9.84 10.92
C LEU A 129 -2.56 -8.62 10.19
N TYR A 130 -1.29 -8.72 9.77
CA TYR A 130 -0.62 -7.60 9.12
C TYR A 130 0.48 -8.09 8.17
N PHE A 131 0.82 -7.24 7.22
CA PHE A 131 2.02 -7.36 6.40
C PHE A 131 3.08 -6.37 6.90
N ASN A 132 4.33 -6.81 6.96
CA ASN A 132 5.45 -5.95 7.30
C ASN A 132 5.64 -4.86 6.23
N GLY A 133 6.29 -3.77 6.63
CA GLY A 133 6.71 -2.76 5.67
C GLY A 133 7.68 -3.33 4.64
N HIS A 134 7.66 -2.76 3.43
CA HIS A 134 8.45 -3.20 2.29
C HIS A 134 8.88 -2.03 1.42
N TRP A 135 9.91 -2.26 0.61
CA TRP A 135 10.34 -1.34 -0.42
C TRP A 135 9.81 -1.76 -1.80
N GLU A 136 9.33 -0.81 -2.55
CA GLU A 136 9.15 -0.94 -3.99
C GLU A 136 10.22 -0.08 -4.67
N THR A 137 11.03 -0.69 -5.51
CA THR A 137 12.20 -0.03 -6.08
C THR A 137 12.20 -0.12 -7.59
N PHE A 138 12.45 1.01 -8.23
CA PHE A 138 12.44 1.14 -9.68
C PHE A 138 13.69 1.90 -10.11
N GLY A 139 14.07 1.74 -11.37
CA GLY A 139 15.12 2.55 -11.96
C GLY A 139 15.20 2.34 -13.44
N GLY A 140 15.93 3.21 -14.11
CA GLY A 140 16.06 3.10 -15.55
C GLY A 140 16.97 4.13 -16.16
N ILE A 141 17.12 3.96 -17.47
CA ILE A 141 17.87 4.87 -18.34
C ILE A 141 16.94 5.25 -19.48
N ASN A 142 16.85 6.55 -19.77
CA ASN A 142 16.11 7.07 -20.91
C ASN A 142 17.08 7.79 -21.83
N TRP A 143 17.02 7.46 -23.13
CA TRP A 143 17.85 8.04 -24.16
C TRP A 143 17.01 8.59 -25.32
N ASN A 144 17.04 9.89 -25.51
CA ASN A 144 16.50 10.55 -26.71
C ASN A 144 17.58 10.50 -27.79
N VAL A 145 17.56 9.45 -28.62
CA VAL A 145 18.55 9.24 -29.70
C VAL A 145 18.55 10.43 -30.65
N ASN A 146 17.36 10.92 -31.00
CA ASN A 146 17.16 12.12 -31.80
C ASN A 146 15.74 12.69 -31.52
N LYS A 147 15.29 13.71 -32.31
CA LYS A 147 13.99 14.35 -32.12
C LYS A 147 12.80 13.43 -32.34
N LYS A 148 12.99 12.30 -33.03
CA LYS A 148 11.93 11.37 -33.40
C LYS A 148 12.00 10.02 -32.66
N LEU A 149 13.16 9.63 -32.16
CA LEU A 149 13.37 8.31 -31.53
C LEU A 149 13.84 8.47 -30.08
N SER A 150 13.13 7.82 -29.18
CA SER A 150 13.52 7.64 -27.78
C SER A 150 13.58 6.14 -27.42
N LEU A 151 14.56 5.77 -26.64
CA LEU A 151 14.75 4.41 -26.11
C LEU A 151 14.79 4.48 -24.58
N GLY A 152 14.26 3.42 -23.94
CA GLY A 152 14.30 3.31 -22.49
C GLY A 152 14.53 1.88 -22.04
N VAL A 153 15.21 1.75 -20.91
CA VAL A 153 15.31 0.50 -20.14
C VAL A 153 14.88 0.83 -18.73
N SER A 154 13.96 0.06 -18.17
CA SER A 154 13.57 0.17 -16.78
C SER A 154 13.64 -1.17 -16.06
N VAL A 155 13.94 -1.10 -14.78
CA VAL A 155 14.02 -2.25 -13.89
C VAL A 155 13.03 -2.02 -12.75
N ILE A 156 12.22 -3.02 -12.47
CA ILE A 156 11.24 -3.02 -11.39
C ILE A 156 11.72 -3.98 -10.33
N ASN A 157 11.55 -3.60 -9.06
CA ASN A 157 12.01 -4.34 -7.90
C ASN A 157 13.53 -4.65 -7.97
N ILE A 158 14.32 -3.58 -8.07
CA ILE A 158 15.80 -3.65 -8.17
C ILE A 158 16.41 -4.43 -7.00
N LEU A 159 15.86 -4.27 -5.79
CA LEU A 159 16.33 -4.96 -4.60
C LEU A 159 15.87 -6.43 -4.54
N ASN A 160 15.07 -6.88 -5.51
CA ASN A 160 14.45 -8.21 -5.52
C ASN A 160 13.77 -8.56 -4.20
N GLU A 161 13.10 -7.57 -3.59
CA GLU A 161 12.41 -7.76 -2.33
C GLU A 161 11.23 -8.70 -2.51
N LYS A 162 11.11 -9.64 -1.58
CA LYS A 162 10.03 -10.63 -1.56
C LYS A 162 9.06 -10.27 -0.44
N GLY A 163 7.78 -10.28 -0.75
CA GLY A 163 6.78 -9.94 0.26
C GLY A 163 5.36 -10.11 -0.26
N ALA A 164 4.41 -9.94 0.65
CA ALA A 164 2.99 -9.94 0.35
C ALA A 164 2.36 -8.68 0.91
N LYS A 165 1.23 -8.26 0.31
CA LYS A 165 0.44 -7.09 0.69
C LYS A 165 -1.05 -7.34 0.44
N GLY A 166 -1.89 -6.42 0.85
CA GLY A 166 -3.32 -6.43 0.59
C GLY A 166 -4.16 -6.99 1.73
N THR A 167 -5.35 -7.48 1.41
CA THR A 167 -6.29 -8.08 2.35
C THR A 167 -6.12 -9.60 2.39
N ILE A 168 -6.27 -10.18 3.57
CA ILE A 168 -6.41 -11.63 3.75
C ILE A 168 -7.90 -11.96 3.79
N ASN A 169 -8.42 -12.53 2.71
CA ASN A 169 -9.85 -12.84 2.59
C ASN A 169 -10.33 -13.80 3.70
N GLY A 170 -11.50 -13.51 4.25
CA GLY A 170 -12.11 -14.33 5.29
C GLY A 170 -11.50 -14.15 6.69
N SER A 171 -10.66 -13.14 6.89
CA SER A 171 -9.94 -12.91 8.14
C SER A 171 -10.57 -11.84 9.05
N GLU A 172 -11.67 -11.23 8.67
CA GLU A 172 -12.21 -10.03 9.31
C GLU A 172 -12.66 -10.24 10.76
N LEU A 173 -13.07 -11.46 11.10
CA LEU A 173 -13.48 -11.84 12.46
C LEU A 173 -12.34 -12.48 13.29
N ILE A 174 -11.12 -12.66 12.72
CA ILE A 174 -10.00 -13.21 13.46
C ILE A 174 -9.48 -12.15 14.43
N THR A 175 -9.50 -12.47 15.72
CA THR A 175 -9.01 -11.61 16.79
C THR A 175 -7.51 -11.78 17.03
N LYS A 176 -6.92 -10.88 17.82
CA LYS A 176 -5.48 -10.97 18.20
C LYS A 176 -5.16 -12.25 18.97
N GLU A 177 -6.09 -12.71 19.80
CA GLU A 177 -5.96 -13.96 20.57
C GLU A 177 -5.99 -15.19 19.67
N GLU A 178 -6.73 -15.12 18.56
CA GLU A 178 -6.87 -16.23 17.61
C GLU A 178 -5.75 -16.24 16.56
N ALA A 179 -5.10 -15.10 16.33
CA ALA A 179 -4.11 -14.93 15.25
C ALA A 179 -2.99 -15.99 15.30
N GLY A 180 -2.56 -16.39 16.52
CA GLY A 180 -1.55 -17.43 16.71
C GLY A 180 -1.92 -18.80 16.11
N LYS A 181 -3.23 -19.14 15.98
CA LYS A 181 -3.69 -20.39 15.36
C LYS A 181 -3.46 -20.44 13.86
N TYR A 182 -3.17 -19.28 13.24
CA TYR A 182 -2.93 -19.12 11.80
C TYR A 182 -1.45 -19.02 11.45
N ALA A 183 -0.56 -18.98 12.45
CA ALA A 183 0.88 -18.97 12.24
C ALA A 183 1.32 -20.19 11.40
N GLY A 184 2.09 -19.96 10.33
CA GLY A 184 2.57 -20.99 9.42
C GLY A 184 1.51 -21.58 8.46
N LYS A 185 0.27 -21.07 8.47
CA LYS A 185 -0.77 -21.47 7.52
C LYS A 185 -0.70 -20.61 6.26
N TYR A 186 -1.10 -21.20 5.13
CA TYR A 186 -1.25 -20.45 3.88
C TYR A 186 -2.49 -19.54 3.97
N MET A 187 -2.30 -18.28 3.62
CA MET A 187 -3.36 -17.27 3.55
C MET A 187 -3.29 -16.57 2.19
N SER A 188 -4.43 -16.11 1.71
CA SER A 188 -4.49 -15.33 0.46
C SER A 188 -3.89 -13.94 0.66
N GLY A 189 -3.24 -13.43 -0.37
CA GLY A 189 -2.66 -12.08 -0.42
C GLY A 189 -2.12 -11.82 -1.81
N SER A 190 -1.71 -10.59 -2.06
CA SER A 190 -1.02 -10.21 -3.29
C SER A 190 0.48 -10.19 -3.05
N TYR A 191 1.26 -10.72 -3.98
CA TYR A 191 2.72 -10.66 -3.89
C TYR A 191 3.24 -9.35 -4.46
N LEU A 192 4.41 -8.93 -3.99
CA LEU A 192 5.18 -7.87 -4.62
C LEU A 192 5.59 -8.29 -6.03
N ARG A 193 5.65 -7.34 -6.95
CA ARG A 193 6.07 -7.61 -8.32
C ARG A 193 7.51 -8.14 -8.31
N PRO A 194 7.83 -9.23 -9.00
CA PRO A 194 9.19 -9.78 -9.06
C PRO A 194 10.14 -8.83 -9.80
N PHE A 195 11.44 -9.04 -9.64
CA PHE A 195 12.45 -8.37 -10.47
C PHE A 195 12.09 -8.52 -11.95
N THR A 196 11.96 -7.39 -12.64
CA THR A 196 11.53 -7.34 -14.04
C THR A 196 12.32 -6.29 -14.78
N ILE A 197 12.76 -6.59 -16.00
CA ILE A 197 13.39 -5.62 -16.91
C ILE A 197 12.40 -5.35 -18.04
N GLU A 198 12.20 -4.08 -18.35
CA GLU A 198 11.34 -3.61 -19.44
C GLU A 198 12.13 -2.75 -20.42
N PHE A 199 11.90 -2.96 -21.71
CA PHE A 199 12.47 -2.14 -22.79
C PHE A 199 11.35 -1.34 -23.45
N SER A 200 11.64 -0.09 -23.77
CA SER A 200 10.68 0.79 -24.45
C SER A 200 11.32 1.51 -25.63
N ALA A 201 10.55 1.72 -26.68
CA ALA A 201 10.92 2.56 -27.80
C ALA A 201 9.75 3.47 -28.17
N GLY A 202 10.01 4.77 -28.30
CA GLY A 202 9.02 5.77 -28.71
C GLY A 202 9.41 6.41 -30.02
N ILE A 203 8.48 6.47 -30.98
CA ILE A 203 8.67 7.11 -32.28
C ILE A 203 7.65 8.25 -32.42
N LYS A 204 8.15 9.46 -32.76
CA LYS A 204 7.29 10.61 -33.10
C LYS A 204 7.28 10.80 -34.60
N PHE A 205 6.11 10.88 -35.14
CA PHE A 205 5.86 11.11 -36.58
C PHE A 205 5.76 12.60 -36.89
#